data_d0b2adfed57f9e8dee6f0a455a4e5252
#
_entry.id   d0b2adfed57f9e8dee6f0a455a4e5252
#
_cell.length_a   1.000
_cell.length_b   1.000
_cell.length_c   1.000
_cell.angle_alpha   90.00
_cell.angle_beta   90.00
_cell.angle_gamma   90.00
#
_symmetry.space_group_name_H-M   'P 1'
#
loop_
_entity.id
_entity.type
_entity.pdbx_description
1 polymer ?
#
loop_
_entity_poly.entity_id
_entity_poly.type
_entity_poly.pdbx_seq_one_letter_code
_entity_poly.pdbx_strand_id
1 'polypeptide(L)'
;SPERINPGDKKNNLNQINKILAYEGESQKVKTLLKNVYKKICKKLIFSKNIKEAETAKGIENIQRDLNIALFNEILIICNRLNLDFNEVIRLASTKWNFINFSPGLVGGHCLPVDPYYLTYIAKKKGYKSKVTLSGRYVNNYMKKYVIDFANFYLRKSQIKKNKIKICIVGLTYKYGVSDITNSQKIEIFKHFKKKFKQTKCYDPFLKSADNLKFNELKKYNFFIFLSKGKKFSNIANLVDKKKII
;
A
#
# COMPACT_ATOMS: atom_id res chain seq x y z
N SER A 1 3.42 -3.37 24.42
CA SER A 1 2.15 -3.01 23.75
C SER A 1 2.40 -2.74 22.28
N PRO A 2 1.86 -3.55 21.37
CA PRO A 2 2.04 -3.33 19.94
C PRO A 2 1.40 -2.02 19.48
N GLU A 3 2.01 -1.36 18.48
CA GLU A 3 1.46 -0.15 17.90
C GLU A 3 0.38 -0.49 16.86
N ARG A 4 -0.78 0.19 16.95
CA ARG A 4 -1.97 -0.07 16.11
C ARG A 4 -2.51 1.19 15.44
N ILE A 5 -1.82 2.33 15.55
CA ILE A 5 -2.21 3.59 14.91
C ILE A 5 -1.83 3.56 13.43
N ASN A 6 -2.72 4.03 12.57
CA ASN A 6 -2.44 4.26 11.16
C ASN A 6 -2.07 5.73 10.95
N PRO A 7 -0.88 6.06 10.44
CA PRO A 7 -0.53 7.42 10.10
C PRO A 7 -1.57 8.06 9.17
N GLY A 8 -2.01 9.27 9.53
CA GLY A 8 -3.02 10.02 8.76
C GLY A 8 -4.48 9.61 9.01
N ASP A 9 -4.75 8.62 9.85
CA ASP A 9 -6.11 8.24 10.25
C ASP A 9 -6.58 9.13 11.41
N LYS A 10 -7.48 10.06 11.11
CA LYS A 10 -8.06 10.98 12.10
C LYS A 10 -9.21 10.36 12.91
N LYS A 11 -9.84 9.30 12.39
CA LYS A 11 -10.99 8.65 13.05
C LYS A 11 -10.56 7.65 14.11
N ASN A 12 -9.46 6.92 13.88
CA ASN A 12 -8.96 5.91 14.79
C ASN A 12 -7.68 6.39 15.47
N ASN A 13 -7.80 7.48 16.22
CA ASN A 13 -6.71 8.02 17.03
C ASN A 13 -6.47 7.16 18.28
N LEU A 14 -5.42 7.48 19.03
CA LEU A 14 -4.98 6.70 20.20
C LEU A 14 -6.12 6.46 21.22
N ASN A 15 -6.95 7.47 21.46
CA ASN A 15 -8.03 7.40 22.45
C ASN A 15 -9.23 6.56 21.96
N GLN A 16 -9.30 6.25 20.69
CA GLN A 16 -10.43 5.53 20.08
C GLN A 16 -10.12 4.06 19.74
N ILE A 17 -8.85 3.66 19.83
CA ILE A 17 -8.44 2.28 19.54
C ILE A 17 -8.36 1.43 20.81
N ASN A 18 -8.57 0.11 20.64
CA ASN A 18 -8.26 -0.87 21.66
C ASN A 18 -6.75 -1.13 21.65
N LYS A 19 -6.10 -1.07 22.82
CA LYS A 19 -4.68 -1.41 22.97
C LYS A 19 -4.52 -2.80 23.57
N ILE A 20 -3.56 -3.55 23.06
CA ILE A 20 -3.14 -4.82 23.65
C ILE A 20 -1.95 -4.53 24.55
N LEU A 21 -1.97 -5.06 25.77
CA LEU A 21 -0.88 -5.00 26.72
C LEU A 21 -0.49 -6.41 27.17
N ALA A 22 0.78 -6.74 27.08
CA ALA A 22 1.33 -7.95 27.63
C ALA A 22 2.39 -7.62 28.68
N TYR A 23 2.41 -8.39 29.75
CA TYR A 23 3.39 -8.29 30.83
C TYR A 23 3.64 -9.69 31.39
N GLU A 24 4.88 -10.14 31.40
CA GLU A 24 5.29 -11.48 31.84
C GLU A 24 5.91 -11.47 33.24
N GLY A 25 5.94 -10.32 33.92
CA GLY A 25 6.44 -10.25 35.30
C GLY A 25 5.39 -10.64 36.35
N GLU A 26 5.83 -11.03 37.53
CA GLU A 26 4.97 -11.42 38.66
C GLU A 26 4.44 -10.24 39.45
N SER A 27 5.08 -9.06 39.37
CA SER A 27 4.74 -7.88 40.15
C SER A 27 3.37 -7.30 39.82
N GLN A 28 2.41 -7.48 40.70
CA GLN A 28 1.07 -6.90 40.57
C GLN A 28 1.09 -5.36 40.60
N LYS A 29 2.05 -4.75 41.30
CA LYS A 29 2.24 -3.29 41.31
C LYS A 29 2.58 -2.77 39.90
N VAL A 30 3.51 -3.43 39.19
CA VAL A 30 3.88 -3.05 37.82
C VAL A 30 2.70 -3.24 36.88
N LYS A 31 1.98 -4.33 36.96
CA LYS A 31 0.78 -4.59 36.15
C LYS A 31 -0.28 -3.52 36.37
N THR A 32 -0.52 -3.12 37.61
CA THR A 32 -1.46 -2.04 37.95
C THR A 32 -1.00 -0.68 37.44
N LEU A 33 0.28 -0.36 37.54
CA LEU A 33 0.87 0.86 37.01
C LEU A 33 0.69 0.95 35.49
N LEU A 34 1.06 -0.11 34.76
CA LEU A 34 0.88 -0.19 33.31
C LEU A 34 -0.59 -0.04 32.91
N LYS A 35 -1.50 -0.71 33.63
CA LYS A 35 -2.95 -0.58 33.42
C LYS A 35 -3.41 0.87 33.58
N ASN A 36 -2.98 1.55 34.63
CA ASN A 36 -3.39 2.92 34.91
C ASN A 36 -2.87 3.91 33.87
N VAL A 37 -1.64 3.74 33.37
CA VAL A 37 -1.06 4.56 32.30
C VAL A 37 -1.84 4.36 30.99
N TYR A 38 -1.97 3.12 30.52
CA TYR A 38 -2.56 2.83 29.21
C TYR A 38 -4.07 3.06 29.17
N LYS A 39 -4.81 2.87 30.29
CA LYS A 39 -6.24 3.15 30.37
C LYS A 39 -6.58 4.63 30.10
N LYS A 40 -5.66 5.54 30.38
CA LYS A 40 -5.85 6.99 30.14
C LYS A 40 -5.73 7.38 28.66
N ILE A 41 -5.10 6.55 27.83
CA ILE A 41 -4.72 6.88 26.45
C ILE A 41 -5.33 5.95 25.39
N CYS A 42 -6.23 5.05 25.76
CA CYS A 42 -6.88 4.16 24.82
C CYS A 42 -8.35 3.92 25.19
N LYS A 43 -9.17 3.56 24.18
CA LYS A 43 -10.59 3.28 24.39
C LYS A 43 -10.81 2.07 25.31
N LYS A 44 -10.09 0.99 25.08
CA LYS A 44 -10.16 -0.25 25.85
C LYS A 44 -8.78 -0.89 25.90
N LEU A 45 -8.41 -1.36 27.09
CA LEU A 45 -7.18 -2.12 27.31
C LEU A 45 -7.50 -3.61 27.39
N ILE A 46 -6.81 -4.40 26.56
CA ILE A 46 -6.94 -5.85 26.51
C ILE A 46 -5.60 -6.43 26.95
N PHE A 47 -5.61 -7.28 27.97
CA PHE A 47 -4.41 -7.97 28.41
C PHE A 47 -4.23 -9.28 27.64
N SER A 48 -3.02 -9.49 27.14
CA SER A 48 -2.56 -10.79 26.62
C SER A 48 -1.92 -11.61 27.74
N LYS A 49 -1.98 -12.93 27.60
CA LYS A 49 -1.35 -13.88 28.53
C LYS A 49 0.17 -13.76 28.51
N ASN A 50 0.76 -13.52 27.33
CA ASN A 50 2.19 -13.35 27.17
C ASN A 50 2.54 -12.35 26.05
N ILE A 51 3.80 -11.92 26.01
CA ILE A 51 4.31 -10.94 25.04
C ILE A 51 4.26 -11.49 23.62
N LYS A 52 4.62 -12.76 23.40
CA LYS A 52 4.68 -13.37 22.06
C LYS A 52 3.31 -13.42 21.40
N GLU A 53 2.24 -13.68 22.17
CA GLU A 53 0.86 -13.65 21.65
C GLU A 53 0.47 -12.25 21.22
N ALA A 54 0.80 -11.21 22.02
CA ALA A 54 0.50 -9.83 21.69
C ALA A 54 1.24 -9.36 20.43
N GLU A 55 2.50 -9.71 20.26
CA GLU A 55 3.33 -9.39 19.09
C GLU A 55 2.83 -10.16 17.86
N THR A 56 2.52 -11.45 18.01
CA THR A 56 1.99 -12.27 16.93
C THR A 56 0.64 -11.73 16.43
N ALA A 57 -0.25 -11.31 17.35
CA ALA A 57 -1.53 -10.70 16.98
C ALA A 57 -1.32 -9.47 16.09
N LYS A 58 -0.35 -8.62 16.40
CA LYS A 58 0.01 -7.48 15.56
C LYS A 58 0.53 -7.89 14.19
N GLY A 59 1.39 -8.92 14.15
CA GLY A 59 1.89 -9.48 12.90
C GLY A 59 0.75 -10.00 12.00
N ILE A 60 -0.22 -10.71 12.59
CA ILE A 60 -1.38 -11.24 11.87
C ILE A 60 -2.27 -10.15 11.29
N GLU A 61 -2.51 -9.02 12.00
CA GLU A 61 -3.28 -7.89 11.47
C GLU A 61 -2.69 -7.36 10.15
N ASN A 62 -1.37 -7.26 10.07
CA ASN A 62 -0.67 -6.78 8.88
C ASN A 62 -0.61 -7.85 7.78
N ILE A 63 -0.38 -9.13 8.13
CA ILE A 63 -0.41 -10.26 7.19
C ILE A 63 -1.78 -10.37 6.53
N GLN A 64 -2.86 -10.32 7.30
CA GLN A 64 -4.23 -10.38 6.77
C GLN A 64 -4.47 -9.26 5.74
N ARG A 65 -4.08 -8.03 6.05
CA ARG A 65 -4.21 -6.90 5.12
C ARG A 65 -3.39 -7.09 3.86
N ASP A 66 -2.14 -7.52 4.01
CA ASP A 66 -1.22 -7.78 2.89
C ASP A 66 -1.75 -8.87 1.96
N LEU A 67 -2.28 -9.97 2.51
CA LEU A 67 -2.87 -11.07 1.76
C LEU A 67 -4.15 -10.66 1.03
N ASN A 68 -5.00 -9.86 1.65
CA ASN A 68 -6.20 -9.36 0.99
C ASN A 68 -5.86 -8.43 -0.19
N ILE A 69 -4.84 -7.58 -0.03
CA ILE A 69 -4.35 -6.76 -1.16
C ILE A 69 -3.78 -7.67 -2.26
N ALA A 70 -3.02 -8.70 -1.91
CA ALA A 70 -2.45 -9.65 -2.87
C ALA A 70 -3.55 -10.38 -3.66
N LEU A 71 -4.60 -10.84 -3.00
CA LEU A 71 -5.75 -11.47 -3.65
C LEU A 71 -6.39 -10.52 -4.67
N PHE A 72 -6.66 -9.26 -4.30
CA PHE A 72 -7.26 -8.30 -5.22
C PHE A 72 -6.31 -7.87 -6.35
N ASN A 73 -5.00 -7.84 -6.10
CA ASN A 73 -3.99 -7.66 -7.13
C ASN A 73 -4.01 -8.81 -8.14
N GLU A 74 -4.09 -10.05 -7.68
CA GLU A 74 -4.15 -11.23 -8.53
C GLU A 74 -5.45 -11.27 -9.35
N ILE A 75 -6.61 -10.99 -8.72
CA ILE A 75 -7.90 -10.87 -9.42
C ILE A 75 -7.84 -9.81 -10.52
N LEU A 76 -7.22 -8.65 -10.26
CA LEU A 76 -7.02 -7.61 -11.28
C LEU A 76 -6.21 -8.15 -12.47
N ILE A 77 -5.12 -8.87 -12.22
CA ILE A 77 -4.29 -9.47 -13.27
C ILE A 77 -5.09 -10.50 -14.08
N ILE A 78 -5.86 -11.35 -13.40
CA ILE A 78 -6.73 -12.37 -14.04
C ILE A 78 -7.79 -11.69 -14.91
N CYS A 79 -8.53 -10.70 -14.38
CA CYS A 79 -9.53 -9.95 -15.13
C CYS A 79 -8.94 -9.34 -16.40
N ASN A 80 -7.77 -8.70 -16.30
CA ASN A 80 -7.10 -8.10 -17.45
C ASN A 80 -6.66 -9.16 -18.49
N ARG A 81 -6.24 -10.35 -18.06
CA ARG A 81 -5.89 -11.47 -18.95
C ARG A 81 -7.09 -12.04 -19.67
N LEU A 82 -8.24 -12.04 -19.02
CA LEU A 82 -9.51 -12.54 -19.56
C LEU A 82 -10.32 -11.45 -20.31
N ASN A 83 -9.80 -10.23 -20.45
CA ASN A 83 -10.50 -9.06 -20.99
C ASN A 83 -11.82 -8.75 -20.26
N LEU A 84 -11.86 -8.96 -18.93
CA LEU A 84 -12.99 -8.62 -18.07
C LEU A 84 -12.79 -7.27 -17.40
N ASP A 85 -13.88 -6.52 -17.19
CA ASP A 85 -13.83 -5.32 -16.35
C ASP A 85 -13.75 -5.70 -14.87
N PHE A 86 -12.59 -5.47 -14.28
CA PHE A 86 -12.33 -5.71 -12.85
C PHE A 86 -13.35 -5.00 -11.95
N ASN A 87 -13.72 -3.75 -12.25
CA ASN A 87 -14.62 -2.99 -11.40
C ASN A 87 -16.03 -3.61 -11.42
N GLU A 88 -16.48 -4.07 -12.58
CA GLU A 88 -17.78 -4.74 -12.70
C GLU A 88 -17.77 -6.09 -11.98
N VAL A 89 -16.72 -6.89 -12.12
CA VAL A 89 -16.57 -8.17 -11.40
C VAL A 89 -16.64 -7.94 -9.87
N ILE A 90 -15.94 -6.94 -9.36
CA ILE A 90 -15.95 -6.63 -7.92
C ILE A 90 -17.30 -6.06 -7.49
N ARG A 91 -17.93 -5.23 -8.31
CA ARG A 91 -19.30 -4.72 -8.03
C ARG A 91 -20.29 -5.87 -7.86
N LEU A 92 -20.27 -6.83 -8.78
CA LEU A 92 -21.14 -8.03 -8.73
C LEU A 92 -20.82 -8.89 -7.50
N ALA A 93 -19.55 -9.18 -7.23
CA ALA A 93 -19.14 -9.96 -6.07
C ALA A 93 -19.55 -9.30 -4.74
N SER A 94 -19.51 -7.95 -4.68
CA SER A 94 -19.87 -7.17 -3.50
C SER A 94 -21.36 -7.18 -3.16
N THR A 95 -22.21 -7.73 -4.02
CA THR A 95 -23.63 -7.93 -3.71
C THR A 95 -23.86 -9.04 -2.69
N LYS A 96 -22.88 -9.92 -2.49
CA LYS A 96 -22.97 -10.97 -1.48
C LYS A 96 -22.69 -10.38 -0.10
N TRP A 97 -23.55 -10.62 0.85
CA TRP A 97 -23.54 -10.02 2.19
C TRP A 97 -22.24 -10.22 3.00
N ASN A 98 -21.52 -11.32 2.78
CA ASN A 98 -20.28 -11.65 3.48
C ASN A 98 -19.02 -11.43 2.64
N PHE A 99 -19.12 -10.75 1.49
CA PHE A 99 -17.96 -10.41 0.69
C PHE A 99 -17.18 -9.26 1.33
N ILE A 100 -15.90 -9.48 1.58
CA ILE A 100 -15.02 -8.46 2.16
C ILE A 100 -14.27 -7.77 1.03
N ASN A 101 -14.62 -6.52 0.77
CA ASN A 101 -14.07 -5.75 -0.33
C ASN A 101 -12.72 -5.14 0.03
N PHE A 102 -11.72 -5.36 -0.83
CA PHE A 102 -10.43 -4.69 -0.80
C PHE A 102 -10.16 -4.04 -2.17
N SER A 103 -9.09 -3.26 -2.25
CA SER A 103 -8.66 -2.66 -3.51
C SER A 103 -7.26 -3.14 -3.88
N PRO A 104 -7.00 -3.40 -5.17
CA PRO A 104 -5.64 -3.66 -5.63
C PRO A 104 -4.76 -2.43 -5.43
N GLY A 105 -3.46 -2.65 -5.27
CA GLY A 105 -2.51 -1.56 -5.12
C GLY A 105 -1.07 -1.98 -4.88
N LEU A 106 -0.19 -1.01 -5.00
CA LEU A 106 1.23 -1.17 -4.70
C LEU A 106 1.46 -1.07 -3.20
N VAL A 107 1.92 -2.15 -2.60
CA VAL A 107 2.19 -2.21 -1.16
C VAL A 107 3.53 -1.54 -0.85
N GLY A 108 3.51 -0.63 0.12
CA GLY A 108 4.69 0.08 0.61
C GLY A 108 4.54 0.48 2.09
N GLY A 109 5.47 1.29 2.59
CA GLY A 109 5.52 1.73 3.98
C GLY A 109 6.33 0.83 4.89
N HIS A 110 6.24 1.05 6.19
CA HIS A 110 7.11 0.41 7.17
C HIS A 110 6.69 -1.01 7.55
N CYS A 111 5.39 -1.28 7.62
CA CYS A 111 4.87 -2.51 8.23
C CYS A 111 4.46 -3.58 7.20
N LEU A 112 3.55 -3.25 6.27
CA LEU A 112 2.97 -4.23 5.35
C LEU A 112 3.99 -5.01 4.52
N PRO A 113 5.06 -4.40 3.96
CA PRO A 113 6.06 -5.14 3.20
C PRO A 113 7.07 -5.88 4.08
N VAL A 114 7.08 -5.67 5.40
CA VAL A 114 8.14 -6.17 6.32
C VAL A 114 7.62 -7.18 7.33
N ASP A 115 6.54 -6.86 8.07
CA ASP A 115 6.03 -7.69 9.17
C ASP A 115 5.73 -9.15 8.77
N PRO A 116 5.21 -9.44 7.56
CA PRO A 116 4.99 -10.82 7.15
C PRO A 116 6.27 -11.67 7.17
N TYR A 117 7.42 -11.07 6.88
CA TYR A 117 8.69 -11.80 6.88
C TYR A 117 9.18 -12.15 8.29
N TYR A 118 8.88 -11.35 9.32
CA TYR A 118 9.24 -11.69 10.69
C TYR A 118 8.56 -12.99 11.13
N LEU A 119 7.24 -13.09 10.95
CA LEU A 119 6.50 -14.29 11.34
C LEU A 119 6.91 -15.51 10.52
N THR A 120 7.08 -15.35 9.19
CA THR A 120 7.51 -16.46 8.33
C THR A 120 8.93 -16.92 8.62
N TYR A 121 9.82 -16.01 9.05
CA TYR A 121 11.17 -16.34 9.46
C TYR A 121 11.17 -17.19 10.75
N ILE A 122 10.39 -16.79 11.76
CA ILE A 122 10.27 -17.54 13.02
C ILE A 122 9.64 -18.91 12.75
N ALA A 123 8.60 -18.99 11.94
CA ALA A 123 7.96 -20.24 11.53
C ALA A 123 8.98 -21.20 10.85
N LYS A 124 9.80 -20.65 9.93
CA LYS A 124 10.85 -21.42 9.25
C LYS A 124 11.89 -21.97 10.23
N LYS A 125 12.30 -21.19 11.24
CA LYS A 125 13.20 -21.68 12.31
C LYS A 125 12.59 -22.84 13.13
N LYS A 126 11.26 -22.92 13.16
CA LYS A 126 10.51 -24.01 13.82
C LYS A 126 10.08 -25.12 12.86
N GLY A 127 10.71 -25.19 11.65
CA GLY A 127 10.47 -26.24 10.67
C GLY A 127 9.27 -26.02 9.74
N TYR A 128 8.55 -24.89 9.82
CA TYR A 128 7.38 -24.64 8.98
C TYR A 128 7.62 -23.54 7.93
N LYS A 129 7.46 -23.88 6.64
CA LYS A 129 7.52 -22.92 5.54
C LYS A 129 6.12 -22.35 5.27
N SER A 130 5.93 -21.08 5.59
CA SER A 130 4.65 -20.37 5.41
C SER A 130 4.33 -20.18 3.92
N LYS A 131 3.47 -21.03 3.36
CA LYS A 131 3.13 -21.00 1.91
C LYS A 131 2.26 -19.80 1.55
N VAL A 132 1.12 -19.64 2.21
CA VAL A 132 0.13 -18.59 1.90
C VAL A 132 0.72 -17.18 2.03
N THR A 133 1.36 -16.89 3.16
CA THR A 133 1.96 -15.57 3.42
C THR A 133 3.04 -15.21 2.39
N LEU A 134 3.91 -16.17 2.05
CA LEU A 134 4.98 -15.93 1.08
C LEU A 134 4.44 -15.81 -0.35
N SER A 135 3.37 -16.54 -0.71
CA SER A 135 2.71 -16.37 -2.01
C SER A 135 2.07 -15.00 -2.15
N GLY A 136 1.38 -14.51 -1.11
CA GLY A 136 0.82 -13.15 -1.13
C GLY A 136 1.91 -12.08 -1.26
N ARG A 137 3.03 -12.24 -0.54
CA ARG A 137 4.20 -11.35 -0.69
C ARG A 137 4.78 -11.39 -2.12
N TYR A 138 4.84 -12.56 -2.73
CA TYR A 138 5.27 -12.69 -4.13
C TYR A 138 4.37 -11.89 -5.07
N VAL A 139 3.03 -12.06 -4.97
CA VAL A 139 2.07 -11.31 -5.79
C VAL A 139 2.23 -9.80 -5.59
N ASN A 140 2.26 -9.33 -4.32
CA ASN A 140 2.42 -7.90 -4.03
C ASN A 140 3.75 -7.33 -4.55
N ASN A 141 4.84 -8.09 -4.50
CA ASN A 141 6.13 -7.68 -5.05
C ASN A 141 6.14 -7.69 -6.59
N TYR A 142 5.38 -8.58 -7.22
CA TYR A 142 5.25 -8.67 -8.67
C TYR A 142 4.52 -7.45 -9.26
N MET A 143 3.62 -6.82 -8.49
CA MET A 143 2.79 -5.72 -8.99
C MET A 143 3.57 -4.56 -9.60
N LYS A 144 4.76 -4.22 -9.08
CA LYS A 144 5.59 -3.18 -9.70
C LYS A 144 5.99 -3.54 -11.13
N LYS A 145 6.37 -4.81 -11.37
CA LYS A 145 6.70 -5.29 -12.71
C LYS A 145 5.45 -5.27 -13.60
N TYR A 146 4.33 -5.74 -13.09
CA TYR A 146 3.06 -5.72 -13.81
C TYR A 146 2.68 -4.30 -14.29
N VAL A 147 2.76 -3.29 -13.40
CA VAL A 147 2.47 -1.89 -13.74
C VAL A 147 3.45 -1.36 -14.79
N ILE A 148 4.75 -1.68 -14.67
CA ILE A 148 5.76 -1.29 -15.66
C ILE A 148 5.45 -1.90 -17.02
N ASP A 149 5.14 -3.20 -17.08
CA ASP A 149 4.86 -3.90 -18.33
C ASP A 149 3.57 -3.37 -18.98
N PHE A 150 2.54 -3.13 -18.17
CA PHE A 150 1.27 -2.53 -18.59
C PHE A 150 1.48 -1.14 -19.20
N ALA A 151 2.18 -0.25 -18.50
CA ALA A 151 2.47 1.09 -19.00
C ALA A 151 3.35 1.06 -20.27
N ASN A 152 4.35 0.18 -20.34
CA ASN A 152 5.17 0.01 -21.54
C ASN A 152 4.34 -0.48 -22.75
N PHE A 153 3.34 -1.32 -22.54
CA PHE A 153 2.42 -1.75 -23.60
C PHE A 153 1.68 -0.54 -24.20
N TYR A 154 1.08 0.31 -23.38
CA TYR A 154 0.37 1.52 -23.85
C TYR A 154 1.30 2.54 -24.48
N LEU A 155 2.51 2.74 -23.95
CA LEU A 155 3.51 3.63 -24.54
C LEU A 155 3.92 3.16 -25.95
N ARG A 156 4.07 1.86 -26.18
CA ARG A 156 4.35 1.30 -27.52
C ARG A 156 3.17 1.50 -28.47
N LYS A 157 1.94 1.25 -27.99
CA LYS A 157 0.71 1.42 -28.79
C LYS A 157 0.48 2.87 -29.23
N SER A 158 1.03 3.84 -28.51
CA SER A 158 0.84 5.27 -28.84
C SER A 158 1.54 5.74 -30.12
N GLN A 159 2.48 4.95 -30.66
CA GLN A 159 3.27 5.27 -31.86
C GLN A 159 4.08 6.59 -31.77
N ILE A 160 4.18 7.21 -30.61
CA ILE A 160 4.94 8.45 -30.42
C ILE A 160 6.43 8.12 -30.39
N LYS A 161 7.25 8.85 -31.14
CA LYS A 161 8.70 8.71 -31.15
C LYS A 161 9.26 8.84 -29.73
N LYS A 162 10.17 7.94 -29.34
CA LYS A 162 10.70 7.82 -27.97
C LYS A 162 11.25 9.16 -27.40
N ASN A 163 11.89 9.98 -28.22
CA ASN A 163 12.43 11.28 -27.82
C ASN A 163 11.36 12.36 -27.56
N LYS A 164 10.14 12.16 -28.03
CA LYS A 164 8.99 13.03 -27.78
C LYS A 164 8.11 12.58 -26.61
N ILE A 165 8.41 11.44 -26.02
CA ILE A 165 7.67 10.91 -24.87
C ILE A 165 8.07 11.67 -23.61
N LYS A 166 7.07 12.32 -22.97
CA LYS A 166 7.19 13.03 -21.69
C LYS A 166 6.23 12.40 -20.69
N ILE A 167 6.77 11.74 -19.68
CA ILE A 167 5.98 10.97 -18.70
C ILE A 167 5.88 11.74 -17.39
N CYS A 168 4.67 11.91 -16.89
CA CYS A 168 4.40 12.33 -15.53
C CYS A 168 3.89 11.14 -14.72
N ILE A 169 4.62 10.74 -13.66
CA ILE A 169 4.16 9.72 -12.72
C ILE A 169 3.47 10.41 -11.55
N VAL A 170 2.21 10.05 -11.31
CA VAL A 170 1.34 10.71 -10.34
C VAL A 170 1.21 9.85 -9.09
N GLY A 171 1.66 10.40 -7.94
CA GLY A 171 1.55 9.78 -6.62
C GLY A 171 2.68 8.79 -6.33
N LEU A 172 3.79 9.26 -5.74
CA LEU A 172 4.96 8.46 -5.38
C LEU A 172 5.01 8.06 -3.92
N THR A 173 4.36 8.82 -3.04
CA THR A 173 4.26 8.46 -1.62
C THR A 173 3.55 7.13 -1.45
N TYR A 174 3.95 6.33 -0.46
CA TYR A 174 3.37 5.00 -0.28
C TYR A 174 1.88 5.07 0.05
N LYS A 175 1.43 6.15 0.67
CA LYS A 175 0.03 6.39 1.05
C LYS A 175 -0.36 7.84 0.74
N TYR A 176 -1.57 8.05 0.21
CA TYR A 176 -2.11 9.38 -0.03
C TYR A 176 -2.22 10.19 1.27
N GLY A 177 -1.79 11.45 1.23
CA GLY A 177 -1.85 12.35 2.38
C GLY A 177 -0.68 12.25 3.35
N VAL A 178 0.31 11.38 3.09
CA VAL A 178 1.48 11.18 3.94
C VAL A 178 2.73 11.48 3.14
N SER A 179 3.63 12.32 3.65
CA SER A 179 4.91 12.66 2.99
C SER A 179 5.97 11.61 3.32
N ASP A 180 5.74 10.37 2.87
CA ASP A 180 6.65 9.25 3.13
C ASP A 180 6.74 8.33 1.91
N ILE A 181 7.96 7.97 1.54
CA ILE A 181 8.30 7.11 0.41
C ILE A 181 8.94 5.78 0.81
N THR A 182 8.97 5.49 2.11
CA THR A 182 9.63 4.29 2.64
C THR A 182 9.02 3.03 2.01
N ASN A 183 9.90 2.17 1.48
CA ASN A 183 9.53 0.94 0.78
C ASN A 183 8.46 1.12 -0.32
N SER A 184 8.32 2.33 -0.87
CA SER A 184 7.34 2.59 -1.92
C SER A 184 7.79 1.97 -3.24
N GLN A 185 7.07 0.96 -3.71
CA GLN A 185 7.28 0.36 -5.04
C GLN A 185 7.11 1.39 -6.18
N LYS A 186 6.37 2.48 -5.92
CA LYS A 186 6.14 3.57 -6.87
C LYS A 186 7.44 4.32 -7.20
N ILE A 187 8.35 4.43 -6.24
CA ILE A 187 9.70 4.99 -6.46
C ILE A 187 10.51 4.12 -7.43
N GLU A 188 10.40 2.79 -7.31
CA GLU A 188 11.09 1.88 -8.24
C GLU A 188 10.52 2.00 -9.66
N ILE A 189 9.19 2.13 -9.79
CA ILE A 189 8.52 2.39 -11.08
C ILE A 189 8.99 3.72 -11.66
N PHE A 190 9.05 4.78 -10.85
CA PHE A 190 9.57 6.08 -11.28
C PHE A 190 11.01 6.00 -11.77
N LYS A 191 11.90 5.36 -11.00
CA LYS A 191 13.31 5.16 -11.39
C LYS A 191 13.43 4.40 -12.70
N HIS A 192 12.61 3.37 -12.92
CA HIS A 192 12.58 2.60 -14.17
C HIS A 192 12.26 3.51 -15.38
N PHE A 193 11.18 4.29 -15.31
CA PHE A 193 10.77 5.17 -16.40
C PHE A 193 11.75 6.33 -16.60
N LYS A 194 12.30 6.90 -15.53
CA LYS A 194 13.31 7.97 -15.59
C LYS A 194 14.59 7.50 -16.28
N LYS A 195 15.02 6.24 -16.04
CA LYS A 195 16.18 5.66 -16.76
C LYS A 195 15.90 5.47 -18.24
N LYS A 196 14.66 5.08 -18.60
CA LYS A 196 14.28 4.76 -19.98
C LYS A 196 13.91 5.99 -20.82
N PHE A 197 13.31 7.00 -20.20
CA PHE A 197 12.81 8.24 -20.83
C PHE A 197 13.34 9.45 -20.07
N LYS A 198 14.25 10.21 -20.68
CA LYS A 198 14.90 11.38 -20.05
C LYS A 198 13.93 12.44 -19.54
N GLN A 199 12.77 12.58 -20.20
CA GLN A 199 11.74 13.55 -19.83
C GLN A 199 10.66 12.92 -18.92
N THR A 200 11.09 12.14 -17.91
CA THR A 200 10.21 11.61 -16.87
C THR A 200 10.33 12.45 -15.61
N LYS A 201 9.21 12.95 -15.14
CA LYS A 201 9.05 13.69 -13.88
C LYS A 201 7.90 13.08 -13.07
N CYS A 202 7.69 13.56 -11.86
CA CYS A 202 6.58 13.13 -11.02
C CYS A 202 5.70 14.30 -10.62
N TYR A 203 4.52 13.98 -10.14
CA TYR A 203 3.66 14.90 -9.42
C TYR A 203 3.09 14.21 -8.18
N ASP A 204 3.47 14.73 -7.01
CA ASP A 204 2.89 14.32 -5.73
C ASP A 204 2.85 15.53 -4.80
N PRO A 205 1.67 16.07 -4.43
CA PRO A 205 1.54 17.27 -3.61
C PRO A 205 2.04 17.08 -2.18
N PHE A 206 2.39 15.85 -1.79
CA PHE A 206 2.92 15.53 -0.46
C PHE A 206 4.43 15.28 -0.48
N LEU A 207 5.08 15.31 -1.65
CA LEU A 207 6.50 15.03 -1.82
C LEU A 207 7.29 16.29 -2.11
N LYS A 208 8.36 16.53 -1.36
CA LYS A 208 9.37 17.54 -1.67
C LYS A 208 10.51 16.88 -2.44
N SER A 209 10.60 17.11 -3.75
CA SER A 209 11.62 16.55 -4.63
C SER A 209 11.89 17.47 -5.81
N ALA A 210 13.14 17.52 -6.30
CA ALA A 210 13.52 18.26 -7.50
C ALA A 210 12.84 17.75 -8.79
N ASP A 211 12.39 16.50 -8.78
CA ASP A 211 11.65 15.90 -9.90
C ASP A 211 10.14 16.14 -9.81
N ASN A 212 9.66 16.76 -8.73
CA ASN A 212 8.24 16.99 -8.51
C ASN A 212 7.77 18.26 -9.23
N LEU A 213 6.83 18.08 -10.15
CA LEU A 213 6.27 19.17 -10.97
C LEU A 213 5.32 20.04 -10.16
N LYS A 214 5.23 21.32 -10.55
CA LYS A 214 4.12 22.16 -10.16
C LYS A 214 2.90 21.84 -11.01
N PHE A 215 1.70 22.12 -10.50
CA PHE A 215 0.44 21.76 -11.16
C PHE A 215 0.30 22.36 -12.58
N ASN A 216 0.75 23.59 -12.78
CA ASN A 216 0.71 24.28 -14.07
C ASN A 216 1.66 23.67 -15.13
N GLU A 217 2.68 22.93 -14.71
CA GLU A 217 3.65 22.29 -15.61
C GLU A 217 3.13 20.98 -16.20
N LEU A 218 2.08 20.40 -15.61
CA LEU A 218 1.51 19.12 -16.05
C LEU A 218 1.08 19.13 -17.52
N LYS A 219 0.60 20.26 -18.03
CA LYS A 219 0.17 20.42 -19.44
C LYS A 219 1.28 20.13 -20.46
N LYS A 220 2.57 20.18 -20.05
CA LYS A 220 3.73 19.90 -20.90
C LYS A 220 3.97 18.40 -21.14
N TYR A 221 3.26 17.54 -20.43
CA TYR A 221 3.42 16.08 -20.47
C TYR A 221 2.35 15.41 -21.33
N ASN A 222 2.74 14.32 -21.99
CA ASN A 222 1.85 13.61 -22.92
C ASN A 222 1.46 12.21 -22.45
N PHE A 223 2.06 11.71 -21.34
CA PHE A 223 1.62 10.48 -20.68
C PHE A 223 1.59 10.66 -19.18
N PHE A 224 0.54 10.11 -18.56
CA PHE A 224 0.32 10.15 -17.12
C PHE A 224 0.12 8.72 -16.59
N ILE A 225 0.97 8.30 -15.65
CA ILE A 225 0.87 7.01 -14.97
C ILE A 225 0.39 7.28 -13.55
N PHE A 226 -0.85 6.90 -13.25
CA PHE A 226 -1.45 7.13 -11.94
C PHE A 226 -1.18 5.94 -11.02
N LEU A 227 -0.35 6.15 -9.99
CA LEU A 227 0.03 5.13 -9.01
C LEU A 227 -0.70 5.29 -7.66
N SER A 228 -1.50 6.33 -7.51
CA SER A 228 -2.27 6.60 -6.29
C SER A 228 -3.64 7.16 -6.63
N LYS A 229 -4.64 6.81 -5.81
CA LYS A 229 -5.98 7.39 -5.82
C LYS A 229 -6.09 8.48 -4.76
N GLY A 230 -6.89 9.52 -5.02
CA GLY A 230 -7.18 10.57 -4.06
C GLY A 230 -7.67 11.86 -4.72
N LYS A 231 -8.41 12.68 -3.95
CA LYS A 231 -9.08 13.89 -4.47
C LYS A 231 -8.15 14.83 -5.26
N LYS A 232 -6.92 15.06 -4.76
CA LYS A 232 -5.95 15.93 -5.48
C LYS A 232 -5.46 15.32 -6.80
N PHE A 233 -5.48 14.00 -6.94
CA PHE A 233 -5.07 13.32 -8.18
C PHE A 233 -6.23 13.23 -9.19
N SER A 234 -7.47 13.09 -8.73
CA SER A 234 -8.66 13.11 -9.60
C SER A 234 -8.78 14.41 -10.38
N ASN A 235 -8.41 15.55 -9.78
CA ASN A 235 -8.40 16.84 -10.46
C ASN A 235 -7.45 16.86 -11.67
N ILE A 236 -6.33 16.11 -11.62
CA ILE A 236 -5.41 15.97 -12.75
C ILE A 236 -6.04 15.13 -13.86
N ALA A 237 -6.68 14.02 -13.49
CA ALA A 237 -7.33 13.13 -14.47
C ALA A 237 -8.41 13.87 -15.28
N ASN A 238 -9.08 14.86 -14.68
CA ASN A 238 -10.08 15.69 -15.36
C ASN A 238 -9.47 16.77 -16.28
N LEU A 239 -8.20 17.14 -16.06
CA LEU A 239 -7.48 18.15 -16.87
C LEU A 239 -6.71 17.56 -18.04
N VAL A 240 -6.50 16.25 -18.02
CA VAL A 240 -5.70 15.54 -19.00
C VAL A 240 -6.61 14.74 -19.93
N ASP A 241 -6.30 14.76 -21.22
CA ASP A 241 -6.97 13.91 -22.20
C ASP A 241 -6.89 12.42 -21.73
N LYS A 242 -8.05 11.75 -21.65
CA LYS A 242 -8.16 10.34 -21.20
C LYS A 242 -7.25 9.39 -21.99
N LYS A 243 -6.96 9.70 -23.27
CA LYS A 243 -6.02 8.93 -24.11
C LYS A 243 -4.56 9.00 -23.63
N LYS A 244 -4.23 9.94 -22.74
CA LYS A 244 -2.90 10.15 -22.16
C LYS A 244 -2.73 9.49 -20.78
N ILE A 245 -3.79 8.88 -20.26
CA ILE A 245 -3.80 8.25 -18.93
C ILE A 245 -3.52 6.75 -19.07
N ILE A 246 -2.57 6.28 -18.26
CA ILE A 246 -2.20 4.87 -18.09
C ILE A 246 -2.40 4.47 -16.63
#